data_8a00aaae9b4ef3d113c4a27f953a09db
#
_entry.id   8a00aaae9b4ef3d113c4a27f953a09db
#
_cell.length_a   1.000
_cell.length_b   1.000
_cell.length_c   1.000
_cell.angle_alpha   90.00
_cell.angle_beta   90.00
_cell.angle_gamma   90.00
#
_symmetry.space_group_name_H-M   'P 1'
#
loop_
_entity.id
_entity.type
_entity.pdbx_description
1 polymer ?
#
loop_
_entity_poly.entity_id
_entity_poly.type
_entity_poly.pdbx_seq_one_letter_code
_entity_poly.pdbx_strand_id
1 'polypeptide(L)'
;MSNQNQATTTAPVTTKAIPVGFDQAMINNLPATATAPVVPEGYMQNAKGHLIPADKVKPVDKLRDEEVRGMINVAKMLREDMQRAKRRIFASFNDFVALSAQDYDVQLGGKKGNTTLISYDGKFKVQLAVSENIVFDERLQVAKQLIDECLTDWTRDSNDNIKAIINQAFQVDKEGKISTHRVLSLRSLNMDDTKWDRAMDAISDAIQVTDTKEYIRFYERDEQGAYHQISLDFSNV
;
A
#
# COMPACT_ATOMS: atom_id res chain seq x y z
N MET A 1 -46.51 -50.66 2.41
CA MET A 1 -47.54 -49.70 1.98
C MET A 1 -47.20 -48.33 2.52
N SER A 2 -47.05 -47.44 1.59
CA SER A 2 -47.09 -45.97 1.59
C SER A 2 -45.87 -45.24 2.13
N ASN A 3 -45.05 -44.86 1.21
CA ASN A 3 -44.11 -43.72 1.17
C ASN A 3 -44.88 -42.41 1.40
N GLN A 4 -44.35 -41.53 2.22
CA GLN A 4 -44.57 -40.08 2.09
C GLN A 4 -43.26 -39.34 2.13
N ASN A 5 -42.86 -38.85 0.94
CA ASN A 5 -41.87 -37.82 0.69
C ASN A 5 -42.31 -36.49 1.31
N GLN A 6 -41.53 -35.93 2.19
CA GLN A 6 -41.67 -34.53 2.57
C GLN A 6 -40.55 -33.73 1.84
N ALA A 7 -40.95 -32.95 0.87
CA ALA A 7 -40.17 -31.96 0.18
C ALA A 7 -39.90 -30.75 1.11
N THR A 8 -38.65 -30.47 1.41
CA THR A 8 -38.20 -29.26 2.08
C THR A 8 -38.19 -28.11 1.06
N THR A 9 -39.13 -27.19 1.22
CA THR A 9 -39.22 -25.95 0.46
C THR A 9 -38.19 -24.98 0.95
N THR A 10 -37.16 -24.74 0.12
CA THR A 10 -36.16 -23.67 0.34
C THR A 10 -36.76 -22.33 -0.10
N ALA A 11 -36.92 -21.41 0.84
CA ALA A 11 -37.35 -20.04 0.55
C ALA A 11 -36.33 -19.28 -0.29
N PRO A 12 -36.73 -18.42 -1.25
CA PRO A 12 -35.82 -17.67 -2.07
C PRO A 12 -35.17 -16.54 -1.26
N VAL A 13 -33.83 -16.48 -1.33
CA VAL A 13 -33.01 -15.36 -0.83
C VAL A 13 -33.31 -14.14 -1.68
N THR A 14 -33.96 -13.15 -1.09
CA THR A 14 -34.23 -11.87 -1.72
C THR A 14 -32.93 -11.07 -1.83
N THR A 15 -32.31 -11.11 -2.98
CA THR A 15 -31.16 -10.23 -3.32
C THR A 15 -31.69 -8.81 -3.47
N LYS A 16 -31.38 -7.96 -2.51
CA LYS A 16 -31.68 -6.52 -2.57
C LYS A 16 -30.86 -5.91 -3.70
N ALA A 17 -31.52 -5.51 -4.79
CA ALA A 17 -30.89 -4.85 -5.93
C ALA A 17 -30.31 -3.50 -5.48
N ILE A 18 -29.01 -3.31 -5.70
CA ILE A 18 -28.32 -2.03 -5.59
C ILE A 18 -28.74 -1.20 -6.80
N PRO A 19 -29.19 0.05 -6.64
CA PRO A 19 -29.52 0.90 -7.77
C PRO A 19 -28.20 1.33 -8.44
N VAL A 20 -27.83 0.67 -9.52
CA VAL A 20 -26.73 1.09 -10.39
C VAL A 20 -27.34 2.07 -11.38
N GLY A 21 -27.27 3.35 -11.07
CA GLY A 21 -27.57 4.44 -11.99
C GLY A 21 -26.38 4.72 -12.91
N PHE A 22 -25.93 3.73 -13.67
CA PHE A 22 -25.04 3.94 -14.81
C PHE A 22 -25.87 3.80 -16.09
N ASP A 23 -26.04 4.94 -16.78
CA ASP A 23 -26.75 5.01 -18.04
C ASP A 23 -25.98 4.18 -19.08
N GLN A 24 -26.64 3.14 -19.63
CA GLN A 24 -26.10 2.25 -20.67
C GLN A 24 -25.59 3.05 -21.89
N ALA A 25 -26.13 4.25 -22.10
CA ALA A 25 -25.70 5.17 -23.16
C ALA A 25 -24.27 5.73 -22.94
N MET A 26 -23.80 5.82 -21.70
CA MET A 26 -22.41 6.26 -21.39
C MET A 26 -21.37 5.17 -21.69
N ILE A 27 -21.74 3.90 -21.58
CA ILE A 27 -20.82 2.78 -21.87
C ILE A 27 -20.60 2.64 -23.39
N ASN A 28 -21.60 2.95 -24.19
CA ASN A 28 -21.51 2.85 -25.64
C ASN A 28 -20.75 4.01 -26.30
N ASN A 29 -20.40 5.06 -25.55
CA ASN A 29 -19.65 6.24 -26.05
C ASN A 29 -18.20 6.30 -25.50
N LEU A 30 -17.71 5.23 -24.88
CA LEU A 30 -16.27 5.11 -24.63
C LEU A 30 -15.58 5.00 -26.01
N PRO A 31 -14.62 5.90 -26.32
CA PRO A 31 -13.84 5.75 -27.54
C PRO A 31 -13.21 4.35 -27.50
N ALA A 32 -13.44 3.58 -28.59
CA ALA A 32 -12.83 2.28 -28.77
C ALA A 32 -11.35 2.41 -28.37
N THR A 33 -10.89 1.59 -27.43
CA THR A 33 -9.49 1.52 -26.98
C THR A 33 -8.63 1.62 -28.24
N ALA A 34 -7.88 2.73 -28.38
CA ALA A 34 -7.03 2.97 -29.52
C ALA A 34 -6.08 1.78 -29.61
N THR A 35 -6.36 0.87 -30.51
CA THR A 35 -5.45 -0.24 -30.86
C THR A 35 -4.15 0.43 -31.23
N ALA A 36 -3.05 0.10 -30.53
CA ALA A 36 -1.74 0.64 -30.87
C ALA A 36 -1.54 0.49 -32.39
N PRO A 37 -1.12 1.55 -33.10
CA PRO A 37 -1.01 1.50 -34.55
C PRO A 37 -0.15 0.32 -34.95
N VAL A 38 -0.73 -0.59 -35.74
CA VAL A 38 0.01 -1.76 -36.24
C VAL A 38 1.06 -1.22 -37.19
N VAL A 39 2.33 -1.41 -36.85
CA VAL A 39 3.44 -1.03 -37.71
C VAL A 39 3.41 -1.95 -38.96
N PRO A 40 3.28 -1.39 -40.19
CA PRO A 40 3.26 -2.19 -41.40
C PRO A 40 4.54 -3.01 -41.58
N GLU A 41 4.46 -4.13 -42.24
CA GLU A 41 5.62 -4.93 -42.60
C GLU A 41 6.63 -4.13 -43.39
N GLY A 42 7.91 -4.26 -43.10
CA GLY A 42 9.01 -3.50 -43.73
C GLY A 42 9.23 -2.10 -43.14
N TYR A 43 8.50 -1.70 -42.12
CA TYR A 43 8.67 -0.42 -41.44
C TYR A 43 9.04 -0.61 -39.96
N MET A 44 9.73 0.38 -39.39
CA MET A 44 9.98 0.53 -37.97
C MET A 44 9.42 1.87 -37.49
N GLN A 45 8.85 1.90 -36.28
CA GLN A 45 8.34 3.12 -35.68
C GLN A 45 9.42 3.73 -34.76
N ASN A 46 9.71 5.02 -34.95
CA ASN A 46 10.62 5.76 -34.07
C ASN A 46 9.89 6.27 -32.81
N ALA A 47 10.64 6.84 -31.85
CA ALA A 47 10.11 7.38 -30.60
C ALA A 47 9.10 8.54 -30.79
N LYS A 48 9.05 9.18 -31.96
CA LYS A 48 8.09 10.24 -32.31
C LYS A 48 6.83 9.70 -33.00
N GLY A 49 6.73 8.37 -33.16
CA GLY A 49 5.59 7.74 -33.85
C GLY A 49 5.73 7.68 -35.37
N HIS A 50 6.82 8.17 -35.96
CA HIS A 50 6.99 8.14 -37.42
C HIS A 50 7.39 6.74 -37.89
N LEU A 51 6.81 6.30 -38.99
CA LEU A 51 7.16 5.05 -39.68
C LEU A 51 8.36 5.28 -40.60
N ILE A 52 9.42 4.55 -40.40
CA ILE A 52 10.66 4.61 -41.19
C ILE A 52 10.79 3.26 -41.91
N PRO A 53 11.04 3.24 -43.23
CA PRO A 53 11.38 1.98 -43.89
C PRO A 53 12.56 1.29 -43.19
N ALA A 54 12.42 -0.03 -42.94
CA ALA A 54 13.41 -0.78 -42.17
C ALA A 54 14.80 -0.76 -42.82
N ASP A 55 14.87 -0.68 -44.16
CA ASP A 55 16.14 -0.58 -44.92
C ASP A 55 16.86 0.75 -44.67
N LYS A 56 16.15 1.81 -44.26
CA LYS A 56 16.71 3.13 -43.91
C LYS A 56 17.15 3.27 -42.46
N VAL A 57 16.80 2.29 -41.60
CA VAL A 57 17.25 2.28 -40.19
C VAL A 57 18.66 1.68 -40.15
N LYS A 58 19.57 2.38 -39.44
CA LYS A 58 20.97 1.94 -39.29
C LYS A 58 21.01 0.53 -38.63
N PRO A 59 21.89 -0.36 -39.07
CA PRO A 59 22.02 -1.71 -38.50
C PRO A 59 22.24 -1.72 -36.98
N VAL A 60 23.05 -0.79 -36.46
CA VAL A 60 23.29 -0.67 -35.02
C VAL A 60 22.05 -0.27 -34.23
N ASP A 61 21.13 0.49 -34.82
CA ASP A 61 19.89 0.90 -34.14
C ASP A 61 18.88 -0.24 -34.12
N LYS A 62 18.85 -1.08 -35.16
CA LYS A 62 18.07 -2.32 -35.17
C LYS A 62 18.57 -3.31 -34.11
N LEU A 63 19.87 -3.56 -34.07
CA LEU A 63 20.47 -4.43 -33.06
C LEU A 63 20.18 -3.92 -31.64
N ARG A 64 20.33 -2.62 -31.43
CA ARG A 64 19.97 -2.01 -30.13
C ARG A 64 18.50 -2.22 -29.77
N ASP A 65 17.59 -2.03 -30.72
CA ASP A 65 16.14 -2.25 -30.49
C ASP A 65 15.86 -3.72 -30.11
N GLU A 66 16.47 -4.67 -30.83
CA GLU A 66 16.36 -6.09 -30.55
C GLU A 66 16.88 -6.46 -29.14
N GLU A 67 18.09 -6.02 -28.80
CA GLU A 67 18.69 -6.26 -27.49
C GLU A 67 17.87 -5.66 -26.35
N VAL A 68 17.43 -4.41 -26.48
CA VAL A 68 16.58 -3.76 -25.48
C VAL A 68 15.28 -4.51 -25.29
N ARG A 69 14.62 -4.91 -26.38
CA ARG A 69 13.37 -5.70 -26.31
C ARG A 69 13.61 -7.07 -25.66
N GLY A 70 14.70 -7.73 -25.98
CA GLY A 70 15.10 -8.98 -25.36
C GLY A 70 15.24 -8.85 -23.84
N MET A 71 16.01 -7.87 -23.36
CA MET A 71 16.19 -7.59 -21.94
C MET A 71 14.84 -7.24 -21.24
N ILE A 72 14.01 -6.42 -21.87
CA ILE A 72 12.69 -6.07 -21.32
C ILE A 72 11.76 -7.29 -21.25
N ASN A 73 11.81 -8.20 -22.22
CA ASN A 73 11.00 -9.42 -22.17
C ASN A 73 11.42 -10.31 -20.98
N VAL A 74 12.73 -10.49 -20.75
CA VAL A 74 13.23 -11.22 -19.57
C VAL A 74 12.74 -10.55 -18.28
N ALA A 75 12.86 -9.22 -18.17
CA ALA A 75 12.40 -8.49 -17.00
C ALA A 75 10.87 -8.65 -16.77
N LYS A 76 10.06 -8.65 -17.82
CA LYS A 76 8.61 -8.92 -17.73
C LYS A 76 8.31 -10.33 -17.23
N MET A 77 9.00 -11.34 -17.74
CA MET A 77 8.86 -12.72 -17.28
C MET A 77 9.18 -12.85 -15.78
N LEU A 78 10.32 -12.30 -15.34
CA LEU A 78 10.71 -12.29 -13.93
C LEU A 78 9.67 -11.60 -13.06
N ARG A 79 9.14 -10.47 -13.51
CA ARG A 79 8.08 -9.74 -12.80
C ARG A 79 6.82 -10.60 -12.61
N GLU A 80 6.41 -11.33 -13.64
CA GLU A 80 5.25 -12.23 -13.54
C GLU A 80 5.52 -13.39 -12.59
N ASP A 81 6.73 -13.96 -12.62
CA ASP A 81 7.15 -15.01 -11.68
C ASP A 81 7.13 -14.50 -10.23
N MET A 82 7.68 -13.33 -9.99
CA MET A 82 7.63 -12.68 -8.69
C MET A 82 6.20 -12.42 -8.22
N GLN A 83 5.30 -12.00 -9.11
CA GLN A 83 3.89 -11.82 -8.76
C GLN A 83 3.21 -13.14 -8.39
N ARG A 84 3.51 -14.24 -9.11
CA ARG A 84 3.01 -15.57 -8.79
C ARG A 84 3.55 -16.06 -7.44
N ALA A 85 4.86 -15.91 -7.23
CA ALA A 85 5.50 -16.25 -5.97
C ALA A 85 4.92 -15.45 -4.79
N LYS A 86 4.76 -14.14 -4.96
CA LYS A 86 4.14 -13.28 -3.94
C LYS A 86 2.77 -13.80 -3.52
N ARG A 87 1.86 -14.06 -4.47
CA ARG A 87 0.51 -14.56 -4.16
C ARG A 87 0.56 -15.87 -3.37
N ARG A 88 1.42 -16.83 -3.78
CA ARG A 88 1.57 -18.12 -3.10
C ARG A 88 2.10 -17.96 -1.67
N ILE A 89 3.11 -17.13 -1.49
CA ILE A 89 3.74 -16.90 -0.18
C ILE A 89 2.75 -16.24 0.78
N PHE A 90 2.02 -15.21 0.34
CA PHE A 90 1.00 -14.57 1.17
C PHE A 90 -0.14 -15.53 1.53
N ALA A 91 -0.60 -16.37 0.60
CA ALA A 91 -1.60 -17.38 0.89
C ALA A 91 -1.10 -18.37 1.95
N SER A 92 0.07 -18.99 1.72
CA SER A 92 0.66 -19.94 2.68
C SER A 92 0.91 -19.32 4.06
N PHE A 93 1.36 -18.06 4.11
CA PHE A 93 1.58 -17.35 5.37
C PHE A 93 0.28 -17.18 6.15
N ASN A 94 -0.77 -16.70 5.47
CA ASN A 94 -2.07 -16.44 6.09
C ASN A 94 -2.76 -17.75 6.51
N ASP A 95 -2.66 -18.80 5.68
CA ASP A 95 -3.22 -20.14 5.98
C ASP A 95 -2.55 -20.72 7.25
N PHE A 96 -1.22 -20.59 7.36
CA PHE A 96 -0.50 -21.06 8.54
C PHE A 96 -0.88 -20.26 9.80
N VAL A 97 -0.98 -18.93 9.70
CA VAL A 97 -1.39 -18.08 10.83
C VAL A 97 -2.80 -18.43 11.28
N ALA A 98 -3.72 -18.67 10.34
CA ALA A 98 -5.08 -19.10 10.64
C ALA A 98 -5.11 -20.48 11.31
N LEU A 99 -4.32 -21.43 10.82
CA LEU A 99 -4.20 -22.76 11.41
C LEU A 99 -3.66 -22.69 12.85
N SER A 100 -2.61 -21.90 13.07
CA SER A 100 -2.02 -21.70 14.41
C SER A 100 -3.00 -21.08 15.40
N ALA A 101 -3.91 -20.23 14.94
CA ALA A 101 -4.94 -19.64 15.80
C ALA A 101 -6.02 -20.66 16.19
N GLN A 102 -6.35 -21.62 15.31
CA GLN A 102 -7.33 -22.68 15.60
C GLN A 102 -6.88 -23.60 16.74
N ASP A 103 -5.54 -23.83 16.88
CA ASP A 103 -5.00 -24.64 17.98
C ASP A 103 -5.30 -24.05 19.36
N TYR A 104 -5.66 -22.77 19.43
CA TYR A 104 -6.01 -22.05 20.66
C TYR A 104 -7.48 -21.64 20.75
N ASP A 105 -8.36 -22.17 19.88
CA ASP A 105 -9.78 -21.80 19.78
C ASP A 105 -10.02 -20.28 19.62
N VAL A 106 -9.06 -19.56 18.98
CA VAL A 106 -9.14 -18.12 18.80
C VAL A 106 -9.34 -17.78 17.32
N GLN A 107 -10.36 -16.99 17.02
CA GLN A 107 -10.46 -16.32 15.73
C GLN A 107 -9.66 -15.03 15.78
N LEU A 108 -8.57 -14.96 14.98
CA LEU A 108 -7.82 -13.73 14.84
C LEU A 108 -8.67 -12.68 14.13
N GLY A 109 -9.07 -11.65 14.88
CA GLY A 109 -9.81 -10.51 14.35
C GLY A 109 -8.88 -9.57 13.60
N GLY A 110 -9.07 -9.43 12.26
CA GLY A 110 -8.43 -8.43 11.43
C GLY A 110 -6.97 -8.74 11.05
N LYS A 111 -6.56 -8.19 9.89
CA LYS A 111 -5.18 -8.31 9.36
C LYS A 111 -4.23 -7.25 9.92
N LYS A 112 -4.49 -6.72 11.12
CA LYS A 112 -3.68 -5.66 11.70
C LYS A 112 -2.57 -6.26 12.56
N GLY A 113 -1.33 -5.88 12.24
CA GLY A 113 -0.16 -6.18 13.05
C GLY A 113 0.97 -6.86 12.28
N ASN A 114 2.16 -6.80 12.87
CA ASN A 114 3.33 -7.48 12.36
C ASN A 114 3.35 -8.91 12.89
N THR A 115 3.57 -9.87 12.01
CA THR A 115 3.67 -11.29 12.38
C THR A 115 5.01 -11.84 11.90
N THR A 116 5.65 -12.63 12.75
CA THR A 116 6.94 -13.26 12.44
C THR A 116 6.82 -14.77 12.60
N LEU A 117 7.22 -15.50 11.57
CA LEU A 117 7.37 -16.96 11.59
C LEU A 117 8.86 -17.30 11.57
N ILE A 118 9.26 -18.24 12.41
CA ILE A 118 10.65 -18.71 12.49
C ILE A 118 10.63 -20.23 12.29
N SER A 119 11.57 -20.75 11.50
CA SER A 119 11.76 -22.20 11.33
C SER A 119 12.14 -22.83 12.66
N TYR A 120 11.81 -24.12 12.86
CA TYR A 120 12.07 -24.82 14.13
C TYR A 120 13.55 -24.84 14.54
N ASP A 121 14.45 -24.86 13.56
CA ASP A 121 15.91 -24.80 13.79
C ASP A 121 16.42 -23.37 13.97
N GLY A 122 15.55 -22.35 13.86
CA GLY A 122 15.90 -20.94 13.97
C GLY A 122 16.70 -20.37 12.81
N LYS A 123 16.91 -21.12 11.73
CA LYS A 123 17.74 -20.66 10.59
C LYS A 123 17.05 -19.65 9.71
N PHE A 124 15.73 -19.79 9.53
CA PHE A 124 14.95 -18.95 8.62
C PHE A 124 13.88 -18.17 9.37
N LYS A 125 13.66 -16.94 8.93
CA LYS A 125 12.62 -16.06 9.47
C LYS A 125 11.86 -15.40 8.34
N VAL A 126 10.54 -15.44 8.41
CA VAL A 126 9.63 -14.72 7.52
C VAL A 126 8.84 -13.72 8.35
N GLN A 127 8.86 -12.46 7.94
CA GLN A 127 8.18 -11.38 8.64
C GLN A 127 7.16 -10.71 7.73
N LEU A 128 5.90 -10.73 8.13
CA LEU A 128 4.84 -9.91 7.56
C LEU A 128 4.76 -8.61 8.35
N ALA A 129 4.89 -7.48 7.66
CA ALA A 129 4.72 -6.15 8.21
C ALA A 129 3.56 -5.45 7.49
N VAL A 130 2.65 -4.90 8.27
CA VAL A 130 1.52 -4.10 7.79
C VAL A 130 1.84 -2.63 8.05
N SER A 131 1.82 -1.82 6.99
CA SER A 131 2.06 -0.38 7.07
C SER A 131 0.81 0.35 6.60
N GLU A 132 0.24 1.15 7.48
CA GLU A 132 -0.88 2.04 7.15
C GLU A 132 -0.31 3.38 6.66
N ASN A 133 -0.79 3.83 5.51
CA ASN A 133 -0.49 5.16 5.03
C ASN A 133 -1.52 6.13 5.62
N ILE A 134 -1.07 6.90 6.59
CA ILE A 134 -1.89 7.87 7.32
C ILE A 134 -1.71 9.24 6.69
N VAL A 135 -2.82 9.89 6.39
CA VAL A 135 -2.91 11.31 6.03
C VAL A 135 -3.82 12.01 7.02
N PHE A 136 -3.76 13.33 7.06
CA PHE A 136 -4.68 14.14 7.84
C PHE A 136 -5.67 14.85 6.92
N ASP A 137 -6.90 14.98 7.37
CA ASP A 137 -7.90 15.82 6.72
C ASP A 137 -7.84 17.28 7.22
N GLU A 138 -8.85 18.08 6.84
CA GLU A 138 -8.94 19.50 7.17
C GLU A 138 -8.97 19.81 8.68
N ARG A 139 -9.39 18.83 9.50
CA ARG A 139 -9.42 18.97 10.99
C ARG A 139 -8.03 19.19 11.58
N LEU A 140 -6.97 18.81 10.88
CA LEU A 140 -5.61 19.14 11.29
C LEU A 140 -5.37 20.66 11.35
N GLN A 141 -6.04 21.44 10.49
CA GLN A 141 -5.94 22.91 10.53
C GLN A 141 -6.63 23.47 11.80
N VAL A 142 -7.75 22.86 12.20
CA VAL A 142 -8.44 23.20 13.46
C VAL A 142 -7.54 22.89 14.66
N ALA A 143 -6.92 21.71 14.65
CA ALA A 143 -5.96 21.33 15.70
C ALA A 143 -4.81 22.32 15.81
N LYS A 144 -4.24 22.72 14.66
CA LYS A 144 -3.17 23.72 14.61
C LYS A 144 -3.60 25.07 15.21
N GLN A 145 -4.79 25.55 14.87
CA GLN A 145 -5.31 26.80 15.42
C GLN A 145 -5.48 26.74 16.95
N LEU A 146 -6.03 25.65 17.48
CA LEU A 146 -6.16 25.44 18.92
C LEU A 146 -4.80 25.44 19.63
N ILE A 147 -3.78 24.80 19.01
CA ILE A 147 -2.41 24.82 19.53
C ILE A 147 -1.81 26.22 19.50
N ASP A 148 -2.01 26.99 18.42
CA ASP A 148 -1.53 28.38 18.32
C ASP A 148 -2.18 29.27 19.38
N GLU A 149 -3.46 29.03 19.75
CA GLU A 149 -4.14 29.68 20.86
C GLU A 149 -3.50 29.30 22.21
N CYS A 150 -3.26 28.02 22.47
CA CYS A 150 -2.55 27.59 23.69
C CYS A 150 -1.18 28.26 23.80
N LEU A 151 -0.40 28.28 22.71
CA LEU A 151 0.90 28.93 22.68
C LEU A 151 0.80 30.42 22.99
N THR A 152 -0.23 31.08 22.52
CA THR A 152 -0.47 32.52 22.79
C THR A 152 -0.78 32.74 24.25
N ASP A 153 -1.61 31.90 24.86
CA ASP A 153 -1.96 31.99 26.28
C ASP A 153 -0.73 31.68 27.18
N TRP A 154 0.09 30.73 26.82
CA TRP A 154 1.29 30.36 27.59
C TRP A 154 2.45 31.33 27.42
N THR A 155 2.51 32.12 26.30
CA THR A 155 3.64 33.01 26.00
C THR A 155 3.68 34.26 26.82
N ARG A 156 2.71 34.52 27.71
CA ARG A 156 2.85 35.58 28.70
C ARG A 156 3.96 35.30 29.72
N ASP A 157 4.40 33.97 29.84
CA ASP A 157 5.42 33.54 30.79
C ASP A 157 6.36 32.41 30.29
N SER A 158 6.43 32.06 29.02
CA SER A 158 7.04 30.76 28.65
C SER A 158 7.94 30.68 27.44
N ASN A 159 8.71 29.69 27.49
CA ASN A 159 9.80 29.04 26.80
C ASN A 159 9.63 28.95 25.25
N ASP A 160 10.40 29.72 24.50
CA ASP A 160 10.48 29.70 23.04
C ASP A 160 10.82 28.31 22.48
N ASN A 161 11.34 27.40 23.31
CA ASN A 161 11.65 26.01 22.90
C ASN A 161 10.39 25.20 22.57
N ILE A 162 9.29 25.40 23.30
CA ILE A 162 8.02 24.67 23.05
C ILE A 162 7.44 25.10 21.71
N LYS A 163 7.47 26.41 21.43
CA LYS A 163 7.04 26.95 20.11
C LYS A 163 7.85 26.35 18.97
N ALA A 164 9.16 26.23 19.13
CA ALA A 164 10.03 25.67 18.12
C ALA A 164 9.68 24.20 17.82
N ILE A 165 9.43 23.38 18.85
CA ILE A 165 9.03 21.97 18.70
C ILE A 165 7.70 21.84 17.98
N ILE A 166 6.71 22.65 18.36
CA ILE A 166 5.38 22.63 17.74
C ILE A 166 5.45 23.09 16.27
N ASN A 167 6.14 24.19 15.99
CA ASN A 167 6.32 24.66 14.62
C ASN A 167 7.04 23.61 13.75
N GLN A 168 8.01 22.90 14.29
CA GLN A 168 8.70 21.82 13.60
C GLN A 168 7.75 20.65 13.29
N ALA A 169 6.78 20.34 14.16
CA ALA A 169 5.82 19.27 13.92
C ALA A 169 4.91 19.55 12.72
N PHE A 170 4.51 20.81 12.52
CA PHE A 170 3.66 21.23 11.41
C PHE A 170 4.43 21.69 10.16
N GLN A 171 5.77 21.61 10.19
CA GLN A 171 6.58 21.97 9.03
C GLN A 171 6.34 20.99 7.89
N VAL A 172 6.03 21.53 6.71
CA VAL A 172 5.91 20.75 5.47
C VAL A 172 7.28 20.34 4.93
N ASP A 173 7.34 19.22 4.28
CA ASP A 173 8.51 18.76 3.54
C ASP A 173 8.62 19.44 2.16
N LYS A 174 9.61 19.02 1.36
CA LYS A 174 9.83 19.55 -0.01
C LYS A 174 8.66 19.27 -0.95
N GLU A 175 7.81 18.29 -0.63
CA GLU A 175 6.62 17.91 -1.39
C GLU A 175 5.35 18.60 -0.89
N GLY A 176 5.46 19.47 0.12
CA GLY A 176 4.33 20.15 0.74
C GLY A 176 3.52 19.29 1.72
N LYS A 177 4.06 18.14 2.15
CA LYS A 177 3.39 17.22 3.06
C LYS A 177 3.85 17.43 4.50
N ILE A 178 2.89 17.33 5.43
CA ILE A 178 3.16 17.35 6.86
C ILE A 178 3.55 15.92 7.30
N SER A 179 4.60 15.82 8.14
CA SER A 179 5.04 14.53 8.67
C SER A 179 4.05 14.03 9.73
N THR A 180 3.32 12.95 9.42
CA THR A 180 2.38 12.29 10.32
C THR A 180 3.03 11.92 11.66
N HIS A 181 4.26 11.39 11.63
CA HIS A 181 4.98 11.02 12.84
C HIS A 181 5.25 12.21 13.76
N ARG A 182 5.65 13.36 13.21
CA ARG A 182 5.93 14.58 13.99
C ARG A 182 4.67 15.15 14.63
N VAL A 183 3.55 15.17 13.91
CA VAL A 183 2.27 15.63 14.45
C VAL A 183 1.78 14.69 15.54
N LEU A 184 1.84 13.37 15.32
CA LEU A 184 1.43 12.39 16.32
C LEU A 184 2.32 12.40 17.58
N SER A 185 3.59 12.80 17.47
CA SER A 185 4.47 12.92 18.63
C SER A 185 4.04 14.03 19.59
N LEU A 186 3.29 15.05 19.13
CA LEU A 186 2.73 16.08 20.00
C LEU A 186 1.77 15.51 21.06
N ARG A 187 1.08 14.41 20.75
CA ARG A 187 0.17 13.72 21.67
C ARG A 187 0.89 13.10 22.89
N SER A 188 2.20 12.86 22.78
CA SER A 188 3.00 12.37 23.91
C SER A 188 3.37 13.50 24.90
N LEU A 189 3.15 14.75 24.51
CA LEU A 189 3.35 15.90 25.41
C LEU A 189 2.13 16.01 26.33
N ASN A 190 2.35 15.71 27.61
CA ASN A 190 1.30 15.83 28.62
C ASN A 190 1.30 17.27 29.15
N MET A 191 0.34 18.07 28.67
CA MET A 191 0.12 19.46 29.11
C MET A 191 -1.17 19.51 29.91
N ASP A 192 -1.14 20.15 31.07
CA ASP A 192 -2.34 20.34 31.91
C ASP A 192 -3.14 21.58 31.41
N ASP A 193 -3.78 21.42 30.23
CA ASP A 193 -4.53 22.44 29.54
C ASP A 193 -5.68 21.88 28.73
N THR A 194 -6.90 22.28 29.01
CA THR A 194 -8.10 21.77 28.31
C THR A 194 -8.18 22.13 26.83
N LYS A 195 -7.56 23.24 26.40
CA LYS A 195 -7.46 23.58 24.98
C LYS A 195 -6.46 22.67 24.26
N TRP A 196 -5.36 22.34 24.94
CA TRP A 196 -4.39 21.37 24.44
C TRP A 196 -5.05 19.99 24.23
N ASP A 197 -5.81 19.51 25.20
CA ASP A 197 -6.52 18.25 25.09
C ASP A 197 -7.48 18.24 23.88
N ARG A 198 -8.25 19.31 23.69
CA ARG A 198 -9.12 19.47 22.51
C ARG A 198 -8.34 19.50 21.19
N ALA A 199 -7.15 20.09 21.18
CA ALA A 199 -6.29 20.07 19.99
C ALA A 199 -5.78 18.65 19.71
N MET A 200 -5.42 17.88 20.74
CA MET A 200 -5.00 16.47 20.60
C MET A 200 -6.13 15.56 20.14
N ASP A 201 -7.36 15.82 20.59
CA ASP A 201 -8.56 15.15 20.10
C ASP A 201 -8.79 15.47 18.61
N ALA A 202 -8.68 16.72 18.21
CA ALA A 202 -8.82 17.14 16.81
C ALA A 202 -7.73 16.50 15.91
N ILE A 203 -6.48 16.35 16.38
CA ILE A 203 -5.44 15.59 15.67
C ILE A 203 -5.87 14.13 15.50
N SER A 204 -6.44 13.53 16.56
CA SER A 204 -6.88 12.13 16.53
C SER A 204 -8.01 11.91 15.53
N ASP A 205 -8.96 12.83 15.50
CA ASP A 205 -10.10 12.80 14.59
C ASP A 205 -9.73 13.11 13.14
N ALA A 206 -8.63 13.84 12.92
CA ALA A 206 -8.12 14.17 11.60
C ALA A 206 -7.41 12.99 10.92
N ILE A 207 -7.13 11.90 11.62
CA ILE A 207 -6.40 10.75 11.08
C ILE A 207 -7.27 10.02 10.05
N GLN A 208 -6.74 9.90 8.83
CA GLN A 208 -7.34 9.13 7.75
C GLN A 208 -6.35 8.05 7.27
N VAL A 209 -6.75 6.79 7.31
CA VAL A 209 -5.98 5.70 6.69
C VAL A 209 -6.40 5.59 5.23
N THR A 210 -5.54 6.05 4.33
CA THR A 210 -5.83 6.07 2.89
C THR A 210 -5.45 4.77 2.18
N ASP A 211 -4.46 4.06 2.69
CA ASP A 211 -3.96 2.82 2.10
C ASP A 211 -3.28 1.97 3.17
N THR A 212 -3.39 0.67 3.03
CA THR A 212 -2.70 -0.30 3.88
C THR A 212 -1.83 -1.18 3.00
N LYS A 213 -0.52 -1.19 3.22
CA LYS A 213 0.44 -1.99 2.47
C LYS A 213 0.99 -3.12 3.33
N GLU A 214 0.94 -4.31 2.77
CA GLU A 214 1.53 -5.49 3.38
C GLU A 214 2.90 -5.76 2.73
N TYR A 215 3.91 -5.92 3.55
CA TYR A 215 5.29 -6.25 3.15
C TYR A 215 5.68 -7.57 3.77
N ILE A 216 6.26 -8.46 2.96
CA ILE A 216 6.85 -9.69 3.47
C ILE A 216 8.36 -9.64 3.26
N ARG A 217 9.10 -10.02 4.29
CA ARG A 217 10.56 -10.06 4.31
C ARG A 217 11.03 -11.44 4.73
N PHE A 218 12.13 -11.88 4.12
CA PHE A 218 12.74 -13.18 4.35
C PHE A 218 14.14 -12.97 4.92
N TYR A 219 14.52 -13.82 5.85
CA TYR A 219 15.82 -13.73 6.49
C TYR A 219 16.42 -15.10 6.67
N GLU A 220 17.72 -15.19 6.54
CA GLU A 220 18.55 -16.32 6.88
C GLU A 220 19.51 -15.95 8.00
N ARG A 221 19.73 -16.88 8.93
CA ARG A 221 20.59 -16.69 10.07
C ARG A 221 22.00 -17.19 9.75
N ASP A 222 23.00 -16.36 10.03
CA ASP A 222 24.41 -16.73 9.89
C ASP A 222 24.93 -17.57 11.09
N GLU A 223 26.19 -17.99 11.01
CA GLU A 223 26.86 -18.77 12.05
C GLU A 223 27.03 -17.99 13.37
N GLN A 224 27.05 -16.65 13.31
CA GLN A 224 27.13 -15.76 14.47
C GLN A 224 25.77 -15.49 15.11
N GLY A 225 24.69 -15.97 14.52
CA GLY A 225 23.32 -15.83 15.01
C GLY A 225 22.60 -14.57 14.56
N ALA A 226 23.16 -13.78 13.65
CA ALA A 226 22.52 -12.62 13.08
C ALA A 226 21.64 -12.98 11.88
N TYR A 227 20.48 -12.31 11.73
CA TYR A 227 19.59 -12.50 10.58
C TYR A 227 19.90 -11.52 9.47
N HIS A 228 20.21 -12.03 8.29
CA HIS A 228 20.42 -11.29 7.07
C HIS A 228 19.20 -11.38 6.16
N GLN A 229 18.78 -10.25 5.59
CA GLN A 229 17.63 -10.22 4.70
C GLN A 229 17.99 -10.86 3.35
N ILE A 230 17.17 -11.81 2.89
CA ILE A 230 17.19 -12.31 1.53
C ILE A 230 16.52 -11.24 0.65
N SER A 231 17.32 -10.51 -0.10
CA SER A 231 16.83 -9.47 -0.99
C SER A 231 16.20 -10.06 -2.24
N LEU A 232 15.05 -9.51 -2.64
CA LEU A 232 14.40 -9.78 -3.92
C LEU A 232 14.52 -8.58 -4.88
N ASP A 233 15.35 -7.61 -4.51
CA ASP A 233 15.68 -6.46 -5.35
C ASP A 233 16.74 -6.86 -6.36
N PHE A 234 16.45 -6.67 -7.64
CA PHE A 234 17.35 -7.02 -8.74
C PHE A 234 18.73 -6.36 -8.64
N SER A 235 18.83 -5.20 -7.99
CA SER A 235 20.11 -4.52 -7.76
C SER A 235 21.00 -5.18 -6.70
N ASN A 236 20.43 -6.13 -5.91
CA ASN A 236 21.11 -6.78 -4.78
C ASN A 236 21.15 -8.30 -4.91
N VAL A 237 20.88 -8.83 -6.11
CA VAL A 237 20.93 -10.26 -6.43
C VAL A 237 22.25 -10.62 -7.07
#